data_c3beac3aa2932bc93fecaa449443dedf
#
_entry.id   c3beac3aa2932bc93fecaa449443dedf
#
_cell.length_a   1.000
_cell.length_b   1.000
_cell.length_c   1.000
_cell.angle_alpha   90.00
_cell.angle_beta   90.00
_cell.angle_gamma   90.00
#
_symmetry.space_group_name_H-M   'P 1'
#
loop_
_entity.id
_entity.type
_entity.pdbx_description
1 polymer ?
#
loop_
_entity_poly.entity_id
_entity_poly.type
_entity_poly.pdbx_seq_one_letter_code
_entity_poly.pdbx_strand_id
1 'polypeptide(L)'
;MFSSVSRSMAHLAFFALFPCFFFYHSALGTGMIGPVLGGYFSWVALAFAPFLFGLYLIEVMKDLRYLPRFDIFFFLYLLYFLLVVAFNAAGGADQDVVKDHLLAILQFAVVFIVFKMADFRASLVRWAAFVSLIAMTVLVFYLSVDGMFYLKQDSALGDTESLASYQGFARSYFLTALAVAAFTNSIPLRMLIYALCIPALFMNGARSELVALAITVLLIEVFYARYRWLILVFAGVVISLCALYFDELIASLPNNRTLEMLDLSADSSWQARNSLLLHGLGTIADHPLLGDYGSYVALGGSGDYIHNIFSAWVDLGLFGFLFLAGLMLVPMYRVCADMATQDRKARSDEFVLTFALLFVTILLLLTAKNFTDVLIAAALGRYSHYCCSRSSWQGHPSSARPQPGIMPLSA
;
A
#
# COMPACT_ATOMS: atom_id res chain seq x y z
N MET A 1 6.62 16.52 -16.21
CA MET A 1 5.45 15.65 -16.02
C MET A 1 5.48 14.57 -17.09
N PHE A 2 5.23 13.30 -16.74
CA PHE A 2 5.24 12.16 -17.69
C PHE A 2 4.30 12.38 -18.89
N SER A 3 4.61 11.77 -20.02
CA SER A 3 3.78 11.84 -21.22
C SER A 3 2.36 11.33 -20.98
N SER A 4 1.41 11.72 -21.81
CA SER A 4 0.02 11.24 -21.71
C SER A 4 -0.06 9.72 -21.83
N VAL A 5 0.74 9.13 -22.75
CA VAL A 5 0.79 7.67 -22.98
C VAL A 5 1.28 6.96 -21.72
N SER A 6 2.38 7.42 -21.12
CA SER A 6 2.96 6.82 -19.91
C SER A 6 1.97 6.86 -18.74
N ARG A 7 1.28 8.00 -18.55
CA ARG A 7 0.25 8.15 -17.53
C ARG A 7 -0.95 7.23 -17.77
N SER A 8 -1.45 7.19 -19.02
CA SER A 8 -2.60 6.33 -19.36
C SER A 8 -2.29 4.85 -19.16
N MET A 9 -1.08 4.39 -19.51
CA MET A 9 -0.66 3.01 -19.26
C MET A 9 -0.57 2.73 -17.75
N ALA A 10 -0.03 3.66 -16.96
CA ALA A 10 0.03 3.51 -15.50
C ALA A 10 -1.37 3.50 -14.86
N HIS A 11 -2.32 4.30 -15.37
CA HIS A 11 -3.71 4.27 -14.91
C HIS A 11 -4.37 2.92 -15.24
N LEU A 12 -4.21 2.44 -16.48
CA LEU A 12 -4.75 1.13 -16.88
C LEU A 12 -4.20 0.00 -16.01
N ALA A 13 -2.89 0.01 -15.77
CA ALA A 13 -2.23 -0.98 -14.91
C ALA A 13 -2.72 -0.87 -13.45
N PHE A 14 -2.94 0.34 -12.91
CA PHE A 14 -3.51 0.53 -11.57
C PHE A 14 -4.90 -0.11 -11.47
N PHE A 15 -5.79 0.17 -12.43
CA PHE A 15 -7.13 -0.42 -12.41
C PHE A 15 -7.09 -1.94 -12.60
N ALA A 16 -6.23 -2.44 -13.48
CA ALA A 16 -6.07 -3.88 -13.68
C ALA A 16 -5.54 -4.57 -12.42
N LEU A 17 -4.51 -4.03 -11.76
CA LEU A 17 -3.87 -4.67 -10.61
C LEU A 17 -4.68 -4.58 -9.32
N PHE A 18 -5.53 -3.56 -9.12
CA PHE A 18 -6.24 -3.38 -7.87
C PHE A 18 -7.76 -3.54 -8.02
N PRO A 19 -8.56 -2.63 -8.61
CA PRO A 19 -9.99 -2.86 -8.75
C PRO A 19 -10.33 -4.14 -9.49
N CYS A 20 -9.69 -4.42 -10.64
CA CYS A 20 -10.00 -5.64 -11.42
C CYS A 20 -9.56 -6.92 -10.70
N PHE A 21 -8.49 -6.90 -9.89
CA PHE A 21 -8.15 -8.01 -9.01
C PHE A 21 -9.31 -8.34 -8.07
N PHE A 22 -9.89 -7.33 -7.43
CA PHE A 22 -11.03 -7.50 -6.53
C PHE A 22 -12.20 -8.15 -7.27
N PHE A 23 -12.57 -7.62 -8.45
CA PHE A 23 -13.70 -8.16 -9.23
C PHE A 23 -13.44 -9.57 -9.75
N TYR A 24 -12.23 -9.85 -10.25
CA TYR A 24 -11.85 -11.17 -10.71
C TYR A 24 -11.99 -12.22 -9.61
N HIS A 25 -11.42 -11.99 -8.44
CA HIS A 25 -11.48 -12.94 -7.34
C HIS A 25 -12.88 -13.03 -6.71
N SER A 26 -13.68 -11.95 -6.76
CA SER A 26 -15.10 -12.03 -6.38
C SER A 26 -15.89 -12.92 -7.35
N ALA A 27 -15.68 -12.78 -8.65
CA ALA A 27 -16.32 -13.62 -9.66
C ALA A 27 -15.85 -15.09 -9.61
N LEU A 28 -14.56 -15.30 -9.31
CA LEU A 28 -14.00 -16.65 -9.10
C LEU A 28 -14.60 -17.32 -7.85
N GLY A 29 -14.64 -16.60 -6.72
CA GLY A 29 -15.15 -17.11 -5.46
C GLY A 29 -16.67 -17.36 -5.45
N THR A 30 -17.44 -16.71 -6.34
CA THR A 30 -18.85 -16.98 -6.56
C THR A 30 -19.11 -18.07 -7.60
N GLY A 31 -18.06 -18.63 -8.20
CA GLY A 31 -18.19 -19.65 -9.26
C GLY A 31 -18.68 -19.11 -10.62
N MET A 32 -18.72 -17.77 -10.80
CA MET A 32 -19.13 -17.16 -12.07
C MET A 32 -18.10 -17.38 -13.18
N ILE A 33 -16.82 -17.50 -12.81
CA ILE A 33 -15.70 -17.80 -13.73
C ILE A 33 -14.80 -18.88 -13.15
N GLY A 34 -14.12 -19.63 -14.03
CA GLY A 34 -13.08 -20.58 -13.60
C GLY A 34 -11.73 -19.89 -13.34
N PRO A 35 -10.74 -20.59 -12.75
CA PRO A 35 -9.42 -20.05 -12.40
C PRO A 35 -8.51 -19.89 -13.63
N VAL A 36 -8.93 -19.09 -14.61
CA VAL A 36 -8.22 -18.92 -15.89
C VAL A 36 -6.84 -18.29 -15.72
N LEU A 37 -6.69 -17.33 -14.78
CA LEU A 37 -5.43 -16.61 -14.53
C LEU A 37 -4.75 -17.02 -13.21
N GLY A 38 -5.17 -18.12 -12.58
CA GLY A 38 -4.63 -18.53 -11.29
C GLY A 38 -4.60 -17.37 -10.28
N GLY A 39 -3.45 -17.04 -9.73
CA GLY A 39 -3.27 -15.93 -8.79
C GLY A 39 -3.48 -14.52 -9.35
N TYR A 40 -3.92 -14.34 -10.58
CA TYR A 40 -4.25 -13.09 -11.28
C TYR A 40 -3.15 -12.01 -11.23
N PHE A 41 -2.81 -11.51 -10.02
CA PHE A 41 -1.96 -10.33 -9.82
C PHE A 41 -0.60 -10.45 -10.51
N SER A 42 0.07 -11.59 -10.36
CA SER A 42 1.38 -11.85 -10.96
C SER A 42 1.33 -11.90 -12.48
N TRP A 43 0.31 -12.54 -13.05
CA TRP A 43 0.14 -12.62 -14.50
C TRP A 43 -0.18 -11.27 -15.11
N VAL A 44 -1.03 -10.49 -14.46
CA VAL A 44 -1.33 -9.13 -14.90
C VAL A 44 -0.09 -8.24 -14.77
N ALA A 45 0.66 -8.34 -13.66
CA ALA A 45 1.92 -7.61 -13.50
C ALA A 45 2.92 -7.98 -14.60
N LEU A 46 3.06 -9.27 -14.93
CA LEU A 46 3.95 -9.74 -15.99
C LEU A 46 3.53 -9.18 -17.35
N ALA A 47 2.23 -9.17 -17.67
CA ALA A 47 1.72 -8.62 -18.92
C ALA A 47 1.97 -7.11 -19.07
N PHE A 48 1.87 -6.34 -17.98
CA PHE A 48 2.13 -4.90 -17.99
C PHE A 48 3.61 -4.55 -17.90
N ALA A 49 4.47 -5.42 -17.37
CA ALA A 49 5.89 -5.15 -17.13
C ALA A 49 6.64 -4.59 -18.33
N PRO A 50 6.64 -5.23 -19.53
CA PRO A 50 7.42 -4.75 -20.67
C PRO A 50 6.98 -3.35 -21.13
N PHE A 51 5.68 -3.05 -21.10
CA PHE A 51 5.14 -1.75 -21.49
C PHE A 51 5.51 -0.66 -20.47
N LEU A 52 5.34 -0.94 -19.17
CA LEU A 52 5.66 0.02 -18.11
C LEU A 52 7.16 0.30 -18.04
N PHE A 53 8.01 -0.73 -18.10
CA PHE A 53 9.47 -0.55 -18.15
C PHE A 53 9.91 0.20 -19.41
N GLY A 54 9.40 -0.18 -20.58
CA GLY A 54 9.72 0.50 -21.84
C GLY A 54 9.35 1.98 -21.79
N LEU A 55 8.14 2.32 -21.35
CA LEU A 55 7.69 3.70 -21.21
C LEU A 55 8.50 4.46 -20.16
N TYR A 56 8.79 3.82 -19.02
CA TYR A 56 9.63 4.43 -17.98
C TYR A 56 11.03 4.79 -18.51
N LEU A 57 11.67 3.87 -19.22
CA LEU A 57 12.98 4.10 -19.82
C LEU A 57 12.93 5.24 -20.88
N ILE A 58 11.90 5.25 -21.72
CA ILE A 58 11.70 6.35 -22.70
C ILE A 58 11.57 7.70 -22.00
N GLU A 59 10.81 7.79 -20.91
CA GLU A 59 10.69 9.04 -20.16
C GLU A 59 12.03 9.46 -19.52
N VAL A 60 12.78 8.52 -18.95
CA VAL A 60 14.10 8.77 -18.39
C VAL A 60 15.10 9.23 -19.47
N MET A 61 15.08 8.62 -20.67
CA MET A 61 15.92 9.01 -21.79
C MET A 61 15.59 10.41 -22.31
N LYS A 62 14.34 10.85 -22.24
CA LYS A 62 13.93 12.21 -22.60
C LYS A 62 14.41 13.24 -21.59
N ASP A 63 14.38 12.89 -20.30
CA ASP A 63 14.74 13.81 -19.22
C ASP A 63 15.17 13.03 -17.97
N LEU A 64 16.46 13.13 -17.63
CA LEU A 64 17.03 12.46 -16.45
C LEU A 64 16.41 12.90 -15.12
N ARG A 65 15.64 14.00 -15.08
CA ARG A 65 14.88 14.40 -13.90
C ARG A 65 13.82 13.38 -13.52
N TYR A 66 13.39 12.49 -14.44
CA TYR A 66 12.51 11.36 -14.17
C TYR A 66 13.22 10.16 -13.52
N LEU A 67 14.55 10.22 -13.36
CA LEU A 67 15.33 9.23 -12.59
C LEU A 67 15.97 9.92 -11.37
N PRO A 68 15.21 10.26 -10.32
CA PRO A 68 15.79 10.76 -9.09
C PRO A 68 16.73 9.70 -8.49
N ARG A 69 17.74 10.13 -7.75
CA ARG A 69 18.70 9.22 -7.09
C ARG A 69 18.02 8.12 -6.28
N PHE A 70 16.84 8.41 -5.75
CA PHE A 70 16.04 7.46 -5.00
C PHE A 70 15.64 6.21 -5.82
N ASP A 71 15.29 6.38 -7.09
CA ASP A 71 14.94 5.25 -7.97
C ASP A 71 16.13 4.31 -8.18
N ILE A 72 17.34 4.87 -8.30
CA ILE A 72 18.55 4.08 -8.43
C ILE A 72 18.71 3.19 -7.19
N PHE A 73 18.52 3.72 -5.99
CA PHE A 73 18.58 2.93 -4.76
C PHE A 73 17.47 1.86 -4.71
N PHE A 74 16.25 2.20 -5.15
CA PHE A 74 15.17 1.21 -5.22
C PHE A 74 15.51 0.06 -6.18
N PHE A 75 15.98 0.35 -7.39
CA PHE A 75 16.37 -0.70 -8.34
C PHE A 75 17.62 -1.48 -7.91
N LEU A 76 18.57 -0.85 -7.22
CA LEU A 76 19.68 -1.55 -6.58
C LEU A 76 19.22 -2.50 -5.48
N TYR A 77 18.20 -2.12 -4.70
CA TYR A 77 17.57 -3.02 -3.73
C TYR A 77 16.93 -4.23 -4.42
N LEU A 78 16.19 -4.03 -5.51
CA LEU A 78 15.62 -5.15 -6.27
C LEU A 78 16.68 -6.04 -6.89
N LEU A 79 17.78 -5.46 -7.38
CA LEU A 79 18.93 -6.23 -7.88
C LEU A 79 19.57 -7.04 -6.78
N TYR A 80 19.80 -6.46 -5.60
CA TYR A 80 20.31 -7.17 -4.43
C TYR A 80 19.38 -8.33 -4.04
N PHE A 81 18.08 -8.07 -3.95
CA PHE A 81 17.07 -9.08 -3.66
C PHE A 81 17.12 -10.22 -4.69
N LEU A 82 17.19 -9.90 -5.99
CA LEU A 82 17.33 -10.89 -7.06
C LEU A 82 18.60 -11.73 -6.92
N LEU A 83 19.73 -11.12 -6.58
CA LEU A 83 21.01 -11.82 -6.36
C LEU A 83 20.92 -12.78 -5.17
N VAL A 84 20.28 -12.38 -4.07
CA VAL A 84 20.05 -13.27 -2.91
C VAL A 84 19.18 -14.46 -3.31
N VAL A 85 18.07 -14.22 -4.03
CA VAL A 85 17.20 -15.30 -4.53
C VAL A 85 17.97 -16.24 -5.46
N ALA A 86 18.71 -15.70 -6.43
CA ALA A 86 19.48 -16.52 -7.39
C ALA A 86 20.55 -17.35 -6.70
N PHE A 87 21.26 -16.80 -5.71
CA PHE A 87 22.28 -17.52 -4.94
C PHE A 87 21.67 -18.68 -4.16
N ASN A 88 20.56 -18.45 -3.46
CA ASN A 88 19.89 -19.49 -2.67
C ASN A 88 19.20 -20.53 -3.56
N ALA A 89 18.62 -20.13 -4.70
CA ALA A 89 18.09 -21.06 -5.69
C ALA A 89 19.19 -22.02 -6.22
N ALA A 90 20.38 -21.49 -6.51
CA ALA A 90 21.54 -22.32 -6.89
C ALA A 90 22.03 -23.23 -5.77
N GLY A 91 21.82 -22.83 -4.50
CA GLY A 91 22.09 -23.62 -3.30
C GLY A 91 21.04 -24.69 -2.99
N GLY A 92 19.96 -24.80 -3.77
CA GLY A 92 18.90 -25.78 -3.57
C GLY A 92 17.81 -25.36 -2.58
N ALA A 93 17.61 -24.07 -2.38
CA ALA A 93 16.49 -23.55 -1.58
C ALA A 93 15.12 -24.01 -2.10
N ASP A 94 14.11 -23.97 -1.25
CA ASP A 94 12.75 -24.36 -1.58
C ASP A 94 12.22 -23.59 -2.81
N GLN A 95 11.67 -24.34 -3.78
CA GLN A 95 11.25 -23.77 -5.06
C GLN A 95 10.04 -22.84 -4.97
N ASP A 96 9.15 -23.07 -4.01
CA ASP A 96 7.97 -22.21 -3.81
C ASP A 96 8.40 -20.86 -3.22
N VAL A 97 9.33 -20.84 -2.27
CA VAL A 97 9.94 -19.61 -1.75
C VAL A 97 10.66 -18.83 -2.86
N VAL A 98 11.48 -19.51 -3.65
CA VAL A 98 12.19 -18.89 -4.79
C VAL A 98 11.19 -18.26 -5.76
N LYS A 99 10.15 -18.99 -6.15
CA LYS A 99 9.08 -18.52 -7.04
C LYS A 99 8.35 -17.31 -6.45
N ASP A 100 7.95 -17.39 -5.18
CA ASP A 100 7.21 -16.30 -4.50
C ASP A 100 8.05 -15.02 -4.43
N HIS A 101 9.35 -15.14 -4.15
CA HIS A 101 10.26 -14.00 -4.12
C HIS A 101 10.54 -13.43 -5.51
N LEU A 102 10.66 -14.24 -6.56
CA LEU A 102 10.76 -13.75 -7.94
C LEU A 102 9.50 -13.00 -8.36
N LEU A 103 8.31 -13.51 -8.00
CA LEU A 103 7.05 -12.84 -8.24
C LEU A 103 6.95 -11.52 -7.44
N ALA A 104 7.43 -11.49 -6.20
CA ALA A 104 7.47 -10.27 -5.40
C ALA A 104 8.37 -9.19 -6.03
N ILE A 105 9.54 -9.56 -6.55
CA ILE A 105 10.45 -8.63 -7.27
C ILE A 105 9.74 -8.03 -8.50
N LEU A 106 9.08 -8.86 -9.31
CA LEU A 106 8.30 -8.42 -10.46
C LEU A 106 7.19 -7.45 -10.06
N GLN A 107 6.40 -7.84 -9.04
CA GLN A 107 5.30 -7.02 -8.52
C GLN A 107 5.81 -5.69 -7.98
N PHE A 108 6.92 -5.67 -7.25
CA PHE A 108 7.54 -4.46 -6.73
C PHE A 108 7.93 -3.50 -7.84
N ALA A 109 8.61 -4.00 -8.85
CA ALA A 109 9.05 -3.18 -9.97
C ALA A 109 7.85 -2.58 -10.74
N VAL A 110 6.82 -3.38 -11.01
CA VAL A 110 5.60 -2.93 -11.72
C VAL A 110 4.82 -1.93 -10.88
N VAL A 111 4.52 -2.25 -9.62
CA VAL A 111 3.72 -1.37 -8.74
C VAL A 111 4.45 -0.05 -8.47
N PHE A 112 5.78 -0.08 -8.26
CA PHE A 112 6.58 1.13 -8.13
C PHE A 112 6.41 2.04 -9.35
N ILE A 113 6.56 1.51 -10.58
CA ILE A 113 6.43 2.30 -11.81
C ILE A 113 5.00 2.81 -11.98
N VAL A 114 3.98 2.00 -11.66
CA VAL A 114 2.56 2.41 -11.69
C VAL A 114 2.34 3.62 -10.78
N PHE A 115 2.71 3.54 -9.51
CA PHE A 115 2.49 4.62 -8.56
C PHE A 115 3.38 5.84 -8.82
N LYS A 116 4.52 5.66 -9.47
CA LYS A 116 5.37 6.75 -9.92
C LYS A 116 4.78 7.51 -11.11
N MET A 117 4.24 6.81 -12.13
CA MET A 117 3.78 7.45 -13.35
C MET A 117 2.29 7.84 -13.32
N ALA A 118 1.47 7.22 -12.47
CA ALA A 118 0.04 7.51 -12.39
C ALA A 118 -0.22 8.93 -11.87
N ASP A 119 -1.11 9.63 -12.56
CA ASP A 119 -1.63 10.94 -12.18
C ASP A 119 -3.04 10.77 -11.59
N PHE A 120 -3.11 10.61 -10.28
CA PHE A 120 -4.39 10.46 -9.57
C PHE A 120 -5.21 11.77 -9.47
N ARG A 121 -4.65 12.91 -9.92
CA ARG A 121 -5.40 14.18 -10.03
C ARG A 121 -6.33 14.22 -11.23
N ALA A 122 -6.07 13.39 -12.24
CA ALA A 122 -6.89 13.36 -13.45
C ALA A 122 -8.35 13.04 -13.09
N SER A 123 -9.28 13.88 -13.52
CA SER A 123 -10.70 13.74 -13.15
C SER A 123 -11.29 12.39 -13.56
N LEU A 124 -10.95 11.90 -14.75
CA LEU A 124 -11.39 10.58 -15.23
C LEU A 124 -10.91 9.45 -14.32
N VAL A 125 -9.65 9.51 -13.85
CA VAL A 125 -9.07 8.49 -12.96
C VAL A 125 -9.78 8.51 -11.61
N ARG A 126 -10.02 9.69 -11.04
CA ARG A 126 -10.74 9.84 -9.77
C ARG A 126 -12.17 9.32 -9.86
N TRP A 127 -12.89 9.65 -10.95
CA TRP A 127 -14.24 9.15 -11.16
C TRP A 127 -14.26 7.63 -11.37
N ALA A 128 -13.36 7.08 -12.18
CA ALA A 128 -13.25 5.65 -12.37
C ALA A 128 -12.91 4.91 -11.06
N ALA A 129 -11.99 5.45 -10.25
CA ALA A 129 -11.65 4.90 -8.95
C ALA A 129 -12.83 4.99 -7.96
N PHE A 130 -13.58 6.10 -7.96
CA PHE A 130 -14.77 6.27 -7.13
C PHE A 130 -15.89 5.29 -7.51
N VAL A 131 -16.16 5.13 -8.81
CA VAL A 131 -17.13 4.14 -9.31
C VAL A 131 -16.70 2.72 -8.95
N SER A 132 -15.41 2.40 -9.13
CA SER A 132 -14.87 1.10 -8.72
C SER A 132 -15.03 0.87 -7.22
N LEU A 133 -14.77 1.89 -6.39
CA LEU A 133 -14.94 1.82 -4.94
C LEU A 133 -16.39 1.55 -4.53
N ILE A 134 -17.35 2.23 -5.15
CA ILE A 134 -18.78 1.97 -4.93
C ILE A 134 -19.12 0.54 -5.34
N ALA A 135 -18.70 0.10 -6.52
CA ALA A 135 -18.99 -1.25 -6.99
C ALA A 135 -18.39 -2.33 -6.08
N MET A 136 -17.13 -2.15 -5.62
CA MET A 136 -16.51 -3.03 -4.64
C MET A 136 -17.28 -3.03 -3.31
N THR A 137 -17.73 -1.86 -2.84
CA THR A 137 -18.55 -1.74 -1.61
C THR A 137 -19.87 -2.50 -1.75
N VAL A 138 -20.57 -2.31 -2.88
CA VAL A 138 -21.82 -3.03 -3.15
C VAL A 138 -21.60 -4.54 -3.16
N LEU A 139 -20.51 -5.02 -3.78
CA LEU A 139 -20.18 -6.45 -3.79
C LEU A 139 -19.85 -6.98 -2.39
N VAL A 140 -19.10 -6.23 -1.57
CA VAL A 140 -18.85 -6.62 -0.18
C VAL A 140 -20.14 -6.81 0.56
N PHE A 141 -21.08 -5.85 0.51
CA PHE A 141 -22.35 -5.96 1.21
C PHE A 141 -23.25 -7.05 0.64
N TYR A 142 -23.29 -7.21 -0.68
CA TYR A 142 -24.14 -8.19 -1.36
C TYR A 142 -23.68 -9.63 -1.13
N LEU A 143 -22.37 -9.88 -1.09
CA LEU A 143 -21.78 -11.21 -0.96
C LEU A 143 -21.44 -11.56 0.51
N SER A 144 -21.63 -10.64 1.45
CA SER A 144 -21.38 -10.91 2.86
C SER A 144 -22.46 -11.81 3.43
N VAL A 145 -22.02 -12.80 4.19
CA VAL A 145 -22.88 -13.74 4.95
C VAL A 145 -22.54 -13.56 6.42
N ASP A 146 -23.55 -13.37 7.28
CA ASP A 146 -23.39 -13.18 8.73
C ASP A 146 -22.37 -12.08 9.11
N GLY A 147 -22.33 -10.97 8.32
CA GLY A 147 -21.43 -9.85 8.56
C GLY A 147 -19.98 -10.07 8.13
N MET A 148 -19.71 -11.13 7.38
CA MET A 148 -18.37 -11.42 6.84
C MET A 148 -18.39 -11.52 5.32
N PHE A 149 -17.50 -10.79 4.67
CA PHE A 149 -17.17 -10.96 3.27
C PHE A 149 -15.98 -11.91 3.16
N TYR A 150 -16.28 -13.19 3.15
CA TYR A 150 -15.27 -14.22 3.00
C TYR A 150 -15.77 -15.22 1.95
N LEU A 151 -15.20 -15.11 0.75
CA LEU A 151 -15.47 -16.04 -0.32
C LEU A 151 -14.69 -17.32 -0.04
N LYS A 152 -15.33 -18.25 0.67
CA LYS A 152 -14.82 -19.58 0.86
C LYS A 152 -15.29 -20.41 -0.34
N GLN A 153 -14.35 -20.86 -1.14
CA GLN A 153 -14.68 -21.82 -2.19
C GLN A 153 -15.11 -23.11 -1.52
N ASP A 154 -16.37 -23.53 -1.73
CA ASP A 154 -16.76 -24.87 -1.40
C ASP A 154 -15.87 -25.84 -2.17
N SER A 155 -15.35 -26.85 -1.46
CA SER A 155 -14.40 -27.86 -1.91
C SER A 155 -14.76 -28.63 -3.19
N ALA A 156 -15.90 -28.34 -3.81
CA ALA A 156 -16.37 -28.92 -5.05
C ALA A 156 -15.53 -28.49 -6.30
N LEU A 157 -14.77 -27.39 -6.23
CA LEU A 157 -13.92 -26.91 -7.34
C LEU A 157 -12.41 -27.20 -7.15
N GLY A 158 -12.03 -27.91 -6.10
CA GLY A 158 -10.74 -28.62 -5.99
C GLY A 158 -9.50 -27.78 -5.72
N ASP A 159 -9.47 -26.48 -5.98
CA ASP A 159 -8.26 -25.66 -5.87
C ASP A 159 -8.51 -24.38 -5.07
N THR A 160 -8.35 -24.46 -3.75
CA THR A 160 -8.46 -23.31 -2.84
C THR A 160 -7.25 -22.38 -2.90
N GLU A 161 -6.12 -22.82 -3.48
CA GLU A 161 -4.88 -22.03 -3.58
C GLU A 161 -5.00 -20.89 -4.60
N SER A 162 -5.91 -21.00 -5.56
CA SER A 162 -6.13 -19.96 -6.58
C SER A 162 -6.94 -18.76 -6.11
N LEU A 163 -7.64 -18.85 -4.96
CA LEU A 163 -8.42 -17.75 -4.40
C LEU A 163 -7.53 -16.75 -3.65
N ALA A 164 -7.74 -15.47 -3.93
CA ALA A 164 -7.13 -14.44 -3.12
C ALA A 164 -7.56 -14.55 -1.67
N SER A 165 -6.60 -14.42 -0.76
CA SER A 165 -6.91 -14.23 0.65
C SER A 165 -7.70 -12.93 0.85
N TYR A 166 -8.47 -12.84 1.94
CA TYR A 166 -9.16 -11.63 2.38
C TYR A 166 -8.24 -10.39 2.40
N GLN A 167 -6.94 -10.57 2.62
CA GLN A 167 -5.94 -9.49 2.60
C GLN A 167 -5.74 -8.89 1.20
N GLY A 168 -5.78 -9.69 0.14
CA GLY A 168 -5.69 -9.20 -1.25
C GLY A 168 -6.88 -8.33 -1.63
N PHE A 169 -8.09 -8.71 -1.23
CA PHE A 169 -9.29 -7.90 -1.39
C PHE A 169 -9.19 -6.57 -0.65
N ALA A 170 -8.83 -6.61 0.64
CA ALA A 170 -8.73 -5.42 1.48
C ALA A 170 -7.67 -4.46 0.97
N ARG A 171 -6.51 -4.94 0.50
CA ARG A 171 -5.45 -4.13 -0.08
C ARG A 171 -5.91 -3.40 -1.34
N SER A 172 -6.59 -4.10 -2.26
CA SER A 172 -7.15 -3.50 -3.47
C SER A 172 -8.18 -2.42 -3.12
N TYR A 173 -9.03 -2.71 -2.17
CA TYR A 173 -10.03 -1.79 -1.66
C TYR A 173 -9.37 -0.55 -1.02
N PHE A 174 -8.43 -0.76 -0.11
CA PHE A 174 -7.70 0.28 0.60
C PHE A 174 -6.96 1.24 -0.35
N LEU A 175 -6.20 0.71 -1.31
CA LEU A 175 -5.46 1.55 -2.27
C LEU A 175 -6.40 2.34 -3.18
N THR A 176 -7.52 1.76 -3.58
CA THR A 176 -8.54 2.47 -4.37
C THR A 176 -9.20 3.57 -3.55
N ALA A 177 -9.58 3.28 -2.30
CA ALA A 177 -10.16 4.27 -1.38
C ALA A 177 -9.20 5.44 -1.12
N LEU A 178 -7.92 5.14 -0.89
CA LEU A 178 -6.89 6.15 -0.66
C LEU A 178 -6.67 7.05 -1.88
N ALA A 179 -6.63 6.45 -3.10
CA ALA A 179 -6.50 7.20 -4.33
C ALA A 179 -7.67 8.16 -4.57
N VAL A 180 -8.88 7.82 -4.10
CA VAL A 180 -10.04 8.72 -4.18
C VAL A 180 -10.03 9.77 -3.07
N ALA A 181 -9.83 9.36 -1.81
CA ALA A 181 -9.96 10.24 -0.64
C ALA A 181 -8.90 11.35 -0.62
N ALA A 182 -7.63 11.02 -0.95
CA ALA A 182 -6.53 11.97 -0.91
C ALA A 182 -6.67 13.14 -1.89
N PHE A 183 -7.43 12.98 -2.96
CA PHE A 183 -7.67 14.03 -3.97
C PHE A 183 -9.10 14.60 -3.94
N THR A 184 -9.87 14.28 -2.92
CA THR A 184 -11.23 14.77 -2.75
C THR A 184 -11.23 15.96 -1.78
N ASN A 185 -11.46 17.18 -2.31
CA ASN A 185 -11.49 18.41 -1.49
C ASN A 185 -12.83 18.65 -0.80
N SER A 186 -13.91 18.01 -1.25
CA SER A 186 -15.25 18.16 -0.67
C SER A 186 -15.38 17.34 0.61
N ILE A 187 -15.58 18.01 1.76
CA ILE A 187 -15.80 17.35 3.06
C ILE A 187 -16.95 16.35 3.01
N PRO A 188 -18.17 16.72 2.52
CA PRO A 188 -19.29 15.78 2.47
C PRO A 188 -18.96 14.51 1.66
N LEU A 189 -18.24 14.66 0.54
CA LEU A 189 -17.86 13.52 -0.30
C LEU A 189 -16.82 12.64 0.40
N ARG A 190 -15.83 13.23 1.11
CA ARG A 190 -14.89 12.44 1.91
C ARG A 190 -15.61 11.68 3.03
N MET A 191 -16.54 12.32 3.74
CA MET A 191 -17.32 11.65 4.78
C MET A 191 -18.14 10.49 4.20
N LEU A 192 -18.72 10.64 3.01
CA LEU A 192 -19.41 9.56 2.31
C LEU A 192 -18.44 8.41 1.99
N ILE A 193 -17.24 8.71 1.47
CA ILE A 193 -16.21 7.70 1.19
C ILE A 193 -15.88 6.93 2.46
N TYR A 194 -15.64 7.61 3.58
CA TYR A 194 -15.31 6.96 4.86
C TYR A 194 -16.46 6.11 5.39
N ALA A 195 -17.69 6.62 5.31
CA ALA A 195 -18.88 5.89 5.72
C ALA A 195 -19.11 4.60 4.90
N LEU A 196 -18.67 4.56 3.66
CA LEU A 196 -18.71 3.36 2.82
C LEU A 196 -17.54 2.42 3.12
N CYS A 197 -16.34 2.97 3.28
CA CYS A 197 -15.10 2.18 3.36
C CYS A 197 -14.91 1.48 4.70
N ILE A 198 -15.24 2.13 5.82
CA ILE A 198 -15.03 1.57 7.15
C ILE A 198 -15.86 0.29 7.35
N PRO A 199 -17.19 0.30 7.11
CA PRO A 199 -17.99 -0.92 7.22
C PRO A 199 -17.57 -2.00 6.23
N ALA A 200 -17.24 -1.63 4.98
CA ALA A 200 -16.81 -2.61 3.98
C ALA A 200 -15.52 -3.34 4.37
N LEU A 201 -14.51 -2.63 4.89
CA LEU A 201 -13.29 -3.26 5.39
C LEU A 201 -13.49 -4.03 6.70
N PHE A 202 -14.42 -3.58 7.55
CA PHE A 202 -14.83 -4.36 8.73
C PHE A 202 -15.41 -5.71 8.32
N MET A 203 -16.35 -5.71 7.38
CA MET A 203 -16.97 -6.96 6.87
C MET A 203 -15.96 -7.84 6.13
N ASN A 204 -14.95 -7.26 5.49
CA ASN A 204 -13.86 -8.02 4.86
C ASN A 204 -12.98 -8.78 5.86
N GLY A 205 -12.97 -8.39 7.14
CA GLY A 205 -12.21 -9.06 8.20
C GLY A 205 -10.69 -8.86 8.13
N ALA A 206 -10.21 -7.97 7.27
CA ALA A 206 -8.79 -7.64 7.17
C ALA A 206 -8.43 -6.53 8.17
N ARG A 207 -8.09 -6.93 9.38
CA ARG A 207 -7.83 -6.06 10.55
C ARG A 207 -6.76 -4.99 10.25
N SER A 208 -5.66 -5.37 9.60
CA SER A 208 -4.55 -4.47 9.28
C SER A 208 -4.96 -3.34 8.33
N GLU A 209 -5.72 -3.65 7.29
CA GLU A 209 -6.18 -2.67 6.32
C GLU A 209 -7.29 -1.78 6.90
N LEU A 210 -8.13 -2.29 7.79
CA LEU A 210 -9.11 -1.48 8.50
C LEU A 210 -8.43 -0.44 9.41
N VAL A 211 -7.43 -0.86 10.21
CA VAL A 211 -6.64 0.05 11.05
C VAL A 211 -5.87 1.05 10.18
N ALA A 212 -5.26 0.57 9.08
CA ALA A 212 -4.58 1.42 8.10
C ALA A 212 -5.51 2.49 7.52
N LEU A 213 -6.75 2.12 7.16
CA LEU A 213 -7.74 3.08 6.68
C LEU A 213 -8.10 4.10 7.76
N ALA A 214 -8.39 3.68 8.99
CA ALA A 214 -8.74 4.58 10.08
C ALA A 214 -7.65 5.62 10.35
N ILE A 215 -6.39 5.19 10.38
CA ILE A 215 -5.24 6.09 10.53
C ILE A 215 -5.11 7.02 9.32
N THR A 216 -5.30 6.50 8.11
CA THR A 216 -5.24 7.30 6.88
C THR A 216 -6.32 8.38 6.85
N VAL A 217 -7.54 8.04 7.25
CA VAL A 217 -8.66 9.00 7.39
C VAL A 217 -8.27 10.12 8.36
N LEU A 218 -7.76 9.77 9.54
CA LEU A 218 -7.31 10.74 10.52
C LEU A 218 -6.20 11.66 9.95
N LEU A 219 -5.21 11.09 9.28
CA LEU A 219 -4.12 11.86 8.67
C LEU A 219 -4.64 12.82 7.58
N ILE A 220 -5.48 12.33 6.66
CA ILE A 220 -6.07 13.16 5.60
C ILE A 220 -6.85 14.31 6.22
N GLU A 221 -7.71 14.06 7.19
CA GLU A 221 -8.51 15.10 7.82
C GLU A 221 -7.66 16.11 8.61
N VAL A 222 -6.62 15.66 9.32
CA VAL A 222 -5.65 16.56 9.97
C VAL A 222 -4.92 17.45 8.95
N PHE A 223 -4.63 16.95 7.74
CA PHE A 223 -3.98 17.75 6.69
C PHE A 223 -4.95 18.77 6.06
N TYR A 224 -6.19 18.40 5.80
CA TYR A 224 -7.17 19.28 5.17
C TYR A 224 -7.89 20.23 6.16
N ALA A 225 -8.00 19.86 7.43
CA ALA A 225 -8.70 20.67 8.42
C ALA A 225 -8.02 22.04 8.66
N ARG A 226 -8.82 23.10 8.73
CA ARG A 226 -8.36 24.44 9.16
C ARG A 226 -7.89 24.43 10.61
N TYR A 227 -8.62 23.75 11.49
CA TYR A 227 -8.35 23.62 12.91
C TYR A 227 -8.05 22.15 13.25
N ARG A 228 -6.78 21.76 13.15
CA ARG A 228 -6.32 20.36 13.35
C ARG A 228 -6.66 19.80 14.72
N TRP A 229 -6.56 20.65 15.75
CA TRP A 229 -6.85 20.26 17.11
C TRP A 229 -8.30 19.80 17.28
N LEU A 230 -9.27 20.37 16.53
CA LEU A 230 -10.67 19.94 16.55
C LEU A 230 -10.80 18.49 16.06
N ILE A 231 -10.07 18.11 15.02
CA ILE A 231 -10.08 16.72 14.51
C ILE A 231 -9.50 15.78 15.57
N LEU A 232 -8.40 16.17 16.22
CA LEU A 232 -7.79 15.35 17.27
C LEU A 232 -8.71 15.24 18.50
N VAL A 233 -9.35 16.32 18.93
CA VAL A 233 -10.34 16.30 20.02
C VAL A 233 -11.53 15.42 19.63
N PHE A 234 -12.07 15.59 18.41
CA PHE A 234 -13.17 14.75 17.93
C PHE A 234 -12.80 13.27 17.92
N ALA A 235 -11.62 12.93 17.39
CA ALA A 235 -11.10 11.56 17.42
C ALA A 235 -10.97 11.03 18.85
N GLY A 236 -10.45 11.85 19.77
CA GLY A 236 -10.35 11.50 21.20
C GLY A 236 -11.72 11.25 21.83
N VAL A 237 -12.71 12.09 21.54
CA VAL A 237 -14.09 11.90 22.00
C VAL A 237 -14.69 10.61 21.46
N VAL A 238 -14.54 10.34 20.14
CA VAL A 238 -15.04 9.10 19.52
C VAL A 238 -14.39 7.87 20.17
N ILE A 239 -13.07 7.89 20.35
CA ILE A 239 -12.34 6.78 21.03
C ILE A 239 -12.86 6.59 22.46
N SER A 240 -13.06 7.69 23.20
CA SER A 240 -13.57 7.62 24.57
C SER A 240 -15.00 7.08 24.64
N LEU A 241 -15.87 7.49 23.71
CA LEU A 241 -17.23 6.95 23.62
C LEU A 241 -17.22 5.46 23.24
N CYS A 242 -16.39 5.06 22.28
CA CYS A 242 -16.22 3.65 21.93
C CYS A 242 -15.71 2.83 23.12
N ALA A 243 -14.84 3.39 23.96
CA ALA A 243 -14.36 2.72 25.17
C ALA A 243 -15.44 2.64 26.26
N LEU A 244 -16.26 3.69 26.43
CA LEU A 244 -17.33 3.73 27.43
C LEU A 244 -18.49 2.78 27.10
N TYR A 245 -18.84 2.66 25.82
CA TYR A 245 -19.94 1.83 25.32
C TYR A 245 -19.45 0.58 24.61
N PHE A 246 -18.30 0.07 25.04
CA PHE A 246 -17.58 -1.00 24.34
C PHE A 246 -18.42 -2.28 24.24
N ASP A 247 -18.99 -2.73 25.37
CA ASP A 247 -19.75 -3.98 25.41
C ASP A 247 -21.05 -3.90 24.59
N GLU A 248 -21.77 -2.76 24.68
CA GLU A 248 -22.98 -2.53 23.89
C GLU A 248 -22.66 -2.43 22.38
N LEU A 249 -21.55 -1.79 22.05
CA LEU A 249 -21.10 -1.67 20.67
C LEU A 249 -20.76 -3.04 20.09
N ILE A 250 -20.01 -3.85 20.82
CA ILE A 250 -19.67 -5.23 20.39
C ILE A 250 -20.92 -6.08 20.24
N ALA A 251 -21.85 -6.03 21.21
CA ALA A 251 -23.09 -6.79 21.14
C ALA A 251 -23.98 -6.41 19.94
N SER A 252 -23.83 -5.18 19.43
CA SER A 252 -24.58 -4.68 18.26
C SER A 252 -23.94 -5.03 16.93
N LEU A 253 -22.66 -5.38 16.90
CA LEU A 253 -21.93 -5.72 15.68
C LEU A 253 -22.11 -7.20 15.31
N PRO A 254 -22.15 -7.54 14.01
CA PRO A 254 -22.15 -8.93 13.60
C PRO A 254 -20.87 -9.61 14.07
N ASN A 255 -20.98 -10.87 14.49
CA ASN A 255 -19.81 -11.64 14.89
C ASN A 255 -18.83 -11.75 13.73
N ASN A 256 -17.66 -11.14 13.87
CA ASN A 256 -16.68 -11.00 12.82
C ASN A 256 -15.28 -11.24 13.39
N ARG A 257 -14.42 -11.85 12.57
CA ARG A 257 -13.00 -12.06 12.88
C ARG A 257 -12.28 -10.78 13.38
N THR A 258 -12.74 -9.60 12.95
CA THR A 258 -12.18 -8.32 13.43
C THR A 258 -12.39 -8.14 14.94
N LEU A 259 -13.46 -8.67 15.52
CA LEU A 259 -13.76 -8.57 16.95
C LEU A 259 -12.86 -9.50 17.80
N GLU A 260 -12.32 -10.58 17.23
CA GLU A 260 -11.35 -11.44 17.92
C GLU A 260 -10.08 -10.70 18.36
N MET A 261 -9.75 -9.56 17.72
CA MET A 261 -8.64 -8.70 18.17
C MET A 261 -8.80 -8.16 19.60
N LEU A 262 -10.01 -8.17 20.12
CA LEU A 262 -10.32 -7.62 21.44
C LEU A 262 -9.93 -8.57 22.55
N ASP A 263 -9.83 -9.89 22.25
CA ASP A 263 -9.28 -10.89 23.14
C ASP A 263 -8.05 -11.56 22.49
N LEU A 264 -6.89 -10.93 22.68
CA LEU A 264 -5.62 -11.44 22.14
C LEU A 264 -5.23 -12.82 22.69
N SER A 265 -5.77 -13.22 23.85
CA SER A 265 -5.48 -14.52 24.43
C SER A 265 -6.23 -15.65 23.72
N ALA A 266 -7.39 -15.35 23.15
CA ALA A 266 -8.19 -16.29 22.37
C ALA A 266 -7.92 -16.20 20.85
N ASP A 267 -7.23 -15.15 20.39
CA ASP A 267 -6.93 -14.95 18.96
C ASP A 267 -5.83 -15.90 18.47
N SER A 268 -6.24 -16.98 17.82
CA SER A 268 -5.32 -17.97 17.24
C SER A 268 -4.34 -17.37 16.23
N SER A 269 -4.75 -16.34 15.47
CA SER A 269 -3.88 -15.65 14.50
C SER A 269 -2.79 -14.83 15.19
N TRP A 270 -3.10 -14.22 16.34
CA TRP A 270 -2.11 -13.50 17.14
C TRP A 270 -1.07 -14.45 17.74
N GLN A 271 -1.55 -15.57 18.31
CA GLN A 271 -0.67 -16.60 18.88
C GLN A 271 0.28 -17.19 17.82
N ALA A 272 -0.26 -17.53 16.64
CA ALA A 272 0.55 -18.02 15.52
C ALA A 272 1.62 -16.99 15.09
N ARG A 273 1.24 -15.70 14.94
CA ARG A 273 2.22 -14.66 14.59
C ARG A 273 3.28 -14.45 15.65
N ASN A 274 2.95 -14.56 16.93
CA ASN A 274 3.91 -14.45 18.01
C ASN A 274 4.91 -15.60 18.01
N SER A 275 4.46 -16.84 17.76
CA SER A 275 5.36 -17.99 17.63
C SER A 275 6.29 -17.86 16.43
N LEU A 276 5.79 -17.41 15.27
CA LEU A 276 6.59 -17.13 14.08
C LEU A 276 7.63 -16.02 14.33
N LEU A 277 7.24 -14.97 15.07
CA LEU A 277 8.15 -13.89 15.45
C LEU A 277 9.30 -14.42 16.33
N LEU A 278 8.98 -15.20 17.37
CA LEU A 278 9.98 -15.74 18.28
C LEU A 278 10.94 -16.70 17.54
N HIS A 279 10.42 -17.55 16.67
CA HIS A 279 11.23 -18.43 15.82
C HIS A 279 12.18 -17.62 14.92
N GLY A 280 11.64 -16.62 14.20
CA GLY A 280 12.48 -15.82 13.30
C GLY A 280 13.49 -14.94 14.03
N LEU A 281 13.23 -14.50 15.26
CA LEU A 281 14.24 -13.82 16.09
C LEU A 281 15.34 -14.78 16.51
N GLY A 282 15.03 -16.07 16.78
CA GLY A 282 16.00 -17.12 16.96
C GLY A 282 16.88 -17.32 15.73
N THR A 283 16.25 -17.44 14.54
CA THR A 283 16.95 -17.55 13.26
C THR A 283 17.92 -16.36 13.02
N ILE A 284 17.49 -15.14 13.34
CA ILE A 284 18.33 -13.94 13.22
C ILE A 284 19.52 -14.02 14.20
N ALA A 285 19.31 -14.51 15.43
CA ALA A 285 20.39 -14.66 16.41
C ALA A 285 21.43 -15.69 15.98
N ASP A 286 20.99 -16.79 15.37
CA ASP A 286 21.87 -17.86 14.87
C ASP A 286 22.59 -17.45 13.57
N HIS A 287 21.93 -16.68 12.69
CA HIS A 287 22.46 -16.25 11.39
C HIS A 287 22.40 -14.71 11.20
N PRO A 288 23.08 -13.90 12.03
CA PRO A 288 22.84 -12.46 12.10
C PRO A 288 23.25 -11.67 10.86
N LEU A 289 24.22 -12.12 10.08
CA LEU A 289 24.72 -11.38 8.91
C LEU A 289 24.02 -11.74 7.61
N LEU A 290 23.90 -13.05 7.33
CA LEU A 290 23.36 -13.52 6.05
C LEU A 290 21.87 -13.89 6.12
N GLY A 291 21.32 -14.05 7.34
CA GLY A 291 19.99 -14.62 7.51
C GLY A 291 20.00 -16.14 7.23
N ASP A 292 18.82 -16.71 7.13
CA ASP A 292 18.57 -18.10 6.75
C ASP A 292 17.35 -18.16 5.81
N TYR A 293 17.65 -18.03 4.51
CA TYR A 293 16.68 -17.86 3.45
C TYR A 293 15.64 -18.99 3.41
N GLY A 294 14.36 -18.65 3.61
CA GLY A 294 13.25 -19.58 3.53
C GLY A 294 13.21 -20.61 4.67
N SER A 295 13.96 -20.45 5.76
CA SER A 295 14.00 -21.40 6.89
C SER A 295 12.64 -21.68 7.51
N TYR A 296 11.71 -20.74 7.42
CA TYR A 296 10.33 -20.86 7.93
C TYR A 296 9.50 -21.95 7.23
N VAL A 297 9.90 -22.41 6.04
CA VAL A 297 9.19 -23.51 5.33
C VAL A 297 9.17 -24.78 6.16
N ALA A 298 10.21 -25.02 6.96
CA ALA A 298 10.28 -26.16 7.86
C ALA A 298 9.22 -26.15 8.97
N LEU A 299 8.54 -25.02 9.23
CA LEU A 299 7.50 -24.89 10.23
C LEU A 299 6.13 -25.38 9.74
N GLY A 300 5.81 -25.16 8.46
CA GLY A 300 4.50 -25.56 7.92
C GLY A 300 4.28 -25.16 6.46
N GLY A 301 5.12 -24.30 5.90
CA GLY A 301 5.02 -23.93 4.49
C GLY A 301 5.55 -22.54 4.18
N SER A 302 5.44 -22.13 2.90
CA SER A 302 5.95 -20.83 2.40
C SER A 302 5.19 -19.62 3.01
N GLY A 303 4.06 -19.85 3.70
CA GLY A 303 3.28 -18.81 4.38
C GLY A 303 3.69 -18.52 5.84
N ASP A 304 4.56 -19.34 6.46
CA ASP A 304 4.89 -19.28 7.88
C ASP A 304 6.08 -18.34 8.22
N TYR A 305 6.15 -17.22 7.51
CA TYR A 305 7.18 -16.19 7.70
C TYR A 305 6.79 -15.18 8.80
N ILE A 306 7.76 -14.41 9.28
CA ILE A 306 7.51 -13.30 10.21
C ILE A 306 6.67 -12.21 9.54
N HIS A 307 5.55 -11.84 10.17
CA HIS A 307 4.64 -10.81 9.67
C HIS A 307 5.06 -9.38 10.07
N ASN A 308 6.33 -9.05 9.90
CA ASN A 308 6.86 -7.69 10.06
C ASN A 308 8.16 -7.51 9.28
N ILE A 309 8.82 -6.36 9.43
CA ILE A 309 10.06 -5.99 8.71
C ILE A 309 11.23 -6.95 8.97
N PHE A 310 11.25 -7.69 10.09
CA PHE A 310 12.31 -8.66 10.38
C PHE A 310 12.30 -9.84 9.40
N SER A 311 11.20 -10.09 8.68
CA SER A 311 11.20 -11.05 7.58
C SER A 311 12.27 -10.74 6.53
N ALA A 312 12.57 -9.46 6.29
CA ALA A 312 13.69 -9.07 5.42
C ALA A 312 15.05 -9.46 6.00
N TRP A 313 15.21 -9.50 7.31
CA TRP A 313 16.46 -9.93 7.93
C TRP A 313 16.64 -11.44 7.83
N VAL A 314 15.57 -12.20 8.05
CA VAL A 314 15.62 -13.67 7.87
C VAL A 314 15.99 -14.04 6.44
N ASP A 315 15.31 -13.47 5.44
CA ASP A 315 15.50 -13.88 4.04
C ASP A 315 16.67 -13.19 3.32
N LEU A 316 16.92 -11.92 3.61
CA LEU A 316 17.92 -11.11 2.90
C LEU A 316 19.14 -10.75 3.73
N GLY A 317 19.20 -11.21 4.98
CA GLY A 317 20.26 -10.87 5.93
C GLY A 317 20.21 -9.42 6.41
N LEU A 318 21.16 -9.08 7.27
CA LEU A 318 21.30 -7.75 7.87
C LEU A 318 21.35 -6.63 6.82
N PHE A 319 22.12 -6.85 5.74
CA PHE A 319 22.26 -5.83 4.70
C PHE A 319 20.92 -5.56 3.98
N GLY A 320 20.18 -6.60 3.61
CA GLY A 320 18.86 -6.45 2.98
C GLY A 320 17.84 -5.76 3.90
N PHE A 321 17.85 -6.12 5.18
CA PHE A 321 17.03 -5.47 6.20
C PHE A 321 17.36 -3.97 6.33
N LEU A 322 18.65 -3.61 6.49
CA LEU A 322 19.06 -2.21 6.62
C LEU A 322 18.80 -1.41 5.33
N PHE A 323 18.95 -2.06 4.17
CA PHE A 323 18.66 -1.42 2.89
C PHE A 323 17.16 -1.08 2.78
N LEU A 324 16.26 -2.04 3.09
CA LEU A 324 14.82 -1.82 3.10
C LEU A 324 14.43 -0.75 4.13
N ALA A 325 14.96 -0.83 5.35
CA ALA A 325 14.71 0.15 6.39
C ALA A 325 15.14 1.56 5.92
N GLY A 326 16.29 1.68 5.29
CA GLY A 326 16.76 2.94 4.69
C GLY A 326 15.83 3.46 3.60
N LEU A 327 15.35 2.57 2.69
CA LEU A 327 14.40 2.93 1.64
C LEU A 327 13.05 3.43 2.20
N MET A 328 12.64 3.00 3.38
CA MET A 328 11.40 3.46 4.02
C MET A 328 11.62 4.71 4.88
N LEU A 329 12.66 4.71 5.72
CA LEU A 329 12.88 5.78 6.71
C LEU A 329 13.41 7.08 6.08
N VAL A 330 14.27 7.02 5.06
CA VAL A 330 14.80 8.22 4.40
C VAL A 330 13.70 9.02 3.67
N PRO A 331 12.80 8.42 2.88
CA PRO A 331 11.63 9.10 2.35
C PRO A 331 10.75 9.71 3.43
N MET A 332 10.44 8.95 4.48
CA MET A 332 9.60 9.42 5.58
C MET A 332 10.22 10.63 6.27
N TYR A 333 11.52 10.58 6.61
CA TYR A 333 12.23 11.71 7.18
C TYR A 333 12.17 12.95 6.30
N ARG A 334 12.40 12.81 4.98
CA ARG A 334 12.34 13.93 4.04
C ARG A 334 10.96 14.54 3.93
N VAL A 335 9.92 13.70 3.86
CA VAL A 335 8.52 14.18 3.80
C VAL A 335 8.14 14.88 5.12
N CYS A 336 8.59 14.37 6.28
CA CYS A 336 8.42 15.04 7.57
C CYS A 336 9.17 16.38 7.64
N ALA A 337 10.41 16.46 7.14
CA ALA A 337 11.17 17.70 7.06
C ALA A 337 10.48 18.74 6.17
N ASP A 338 9.94 18.31 5.03
CA ASP A 338 9.12 19.16 4.16
C ASP A 338 7.84 19.64 4.85
N MET A 339 7.22 18.78 5.66
CA MET A 339 6.07 19.16 6.47
C MET A 339 6.39 20.26 7.48
N ALA A 340 7.58 20.25 8.06
CA ALA A 340 8.01 21.24 9.03
C ALA A 340 8.38 22.59 8.40
N THR A 341 8.90 22.58 7.15
CA THR A 341 9.45 23.77 6.47
C THR A 341 8.48 24.45 5.49
N GLN A 342 7.46 23.74 4.99
CA GLN A 342 6.51 24.28 4.03
C GLN A 342 5.27 24.86 4.69
N ASP A 343 4.86 26.02 4.21
CA ASP A 343 3.56 26.59 4.57
C ASP A 343 2.43 25.63 4.21
N ARG A 344 1.43 25.56 5.07
CA ARG A 344 0.27 24.67 4.90
C ARG A 344 -0.43 24.84 3.54
N LYS A 345 -0.53 26.08 3.03
CA LYS A 345 -1.17 26.39 1.76
C LYS A 345 -0.38 25.89 0.54
N ALA A 346 0.92 25.63 0.72
CA ALA A 346 1.79 25.10 -0.32
C ALA A 346 1.79 23.58 -0.41
N ARG A 347 1.18 22.88 0.56
CA ARG A 347 1.09 21.42 0.56
C ARG A 347 0.09 20.96 -0.48
N SER A 348 0.58 20.18 -1.43
CA SER A 348 -0.26 19.60 -2.49
C SER A 348 -0.95 18.32 -2.02
N ASP A 349 -2.06 17.95 -2.67
CA ASP A 349 -2.71 16.65 -2.46
C ASP A 349 -1.75 15.48 -2.67
N GLU A 350 -0.75 15.66 -3.54
CA GLU A 350 0.35 14.71 -3.76
C GLU A 350 1.19 14.48 -2.50
N PHE A 351 1.45 15.54 -1.74
CA PHE A 351 2.12 15.45 -0.45
C PHE A 351 1.30 14.61 0.53
N VAL A 352 -0.01 14.87 0.61
CA VAL A 352 -0.93 14.15 1.51
C VAL A 352 -0.95 12.65 1.21
N LEU A 353 -1.10 12.29 -0.07
CA LEU A 353 -1.09 10.89 -0.50
C LEU A 353 0.25 10.23 -0.19
N THR A 354 1.37 10.91 -0.51
CA THR A 354 2.72 10.36 -0.30
C THR A 354 3.00 10.12 1.19
N PHE A 355 2.67 11.11 2.04
CA PHE A 355 2.84 10.99 3.49
C PHE A 355 1.98 9.86 4.07
N ALA A 356 0.69 9.82 3.69
CA ALA A 356 -0.23 8.80 4.19
C ALA A 356 0.22 7.39 3.81
N LEU A 357 0.60 7.17 2.54
CA LEU A 357 1.11 5.87 2.08
C LEU A 357 2.39 5.45 2.81
N LEU A 358 3.38 6.35 2.92
CA LEU A 358 4.63 6.04 3.61
C LEU A 358 4.39 5.71 5.08
N PHE A 359 3.60 6.54 5.78
CA PHE A 359 3.33 6.36 7.20
C PHE A 359 2.63 5.03 7.48
N VAL A 360 1.55 4.75 6.74
CA VAL A 360 0.77 3.52 6.91
C VAL A 360 1.60 2.29 6.51
N THR A 361 2.37 2.37 5.44
CA THR A 361 3.22 1.25 5.03
C THR A 361 4.27 0.93 6.08
N ILE A 362 4.93 1.94 6.68
CA ILE A 362 5.89 1.73 7.77
C ILE A 362 5.17 1.10 8.97
N LEU A 363 4.01 1.61 9.36
CA LEU A 363 3.23 1.04 10.47
C LEU A 363 2.88 -0.42 10.21
N LEU A 364 2.40 -0.75 9.02
CA LEU A 364 2.04 -2.12 8.65
C LEU A 364 3.27 -3.04 8.57
N LEU A 365 4.41 -2.55 8.09
CA LEU A 365 5.67 -3.28 8.11
C LEU A 365 6.17 -3.59 9.52
N LEU A 366 5.88 -2.73 10.48
CA LEU A 366 6.25 -2.96 11.88
C LEU A 366 5.32 -3.95 12.58
N THR A 367 4.08 -4.12 12.09
CA THR A 367 3.02 -4.80 12.87
C THR A 367 2.38 -6.00 12.19
N ALA A 368 2.28 -6.02 10.85
CA ALA A 368 1.36 -6.95 10.19
C ALA A 368 1.76 -7.44 8.80
N LYS A 369 2.75 -6.83 8.14
CA LYS A 369 3.14 -7.15 6.77
C LYS A 369 4.62 -7.53 6.69
N ASN A 370 4.90 -8.52 5.85
CA ASN A 370 6.27 -8.89 5.53
C ASN A 370 6.91 -7.94 4.51
N PHE A 371 8.19 -8.13 4.25
CA PHE A 371 8.98 -7.29 3.36
C PHE A 371 8.61 -7.41 1.86
N THR A 372 7.79 -8.40 1.47
CA THR A 372 7.34 -8.59 0.09
C THR A 372 5.98 -7.94 -0.20
N ASP A 373 5.37 -7.22 0.77
CA ASP A 373 4.07 -6.59 0.55
C ASP A 373 4.16 -5.43 -0.45
N VAL A 374 3.32 -5.44 -1.47
CA VAL A 374 3.31 -4.45 -2.57
C VAL A 374 2.98 -3.02 -2.14
N LEU A 375 2.44 -2.81 -0.92
CA LEU A 375 2.27 -1.46 -0.36
C LEU A 375 3.61 -0.72 -0.24
N ILE A 376 4.71 -1.44 -0.01
CA ILE A 376 6.07 -0.87 0.01
C ILE A 376 6.36 -0.22 -1.34
N ALA A 377 6.18 -0.97 -2.42
CA ALA A 377 6.43 -0.49 -3.78
C ALA A 377 5.49 0.68 -4.15
N ALA A 378 4.23 0.64 -3.73
CA ALA A 378 3.27 1.72 -3.93
C ALA A 378 3.71 3.01 -3.23
N ALA A 379 4.11 2.92 -1.95
CA ALA A 379 4.59 4.05 -1.16
C ALA A 379 5.88 4.65 -1.74
N LEU A 380 6.85 3.80 -2.11
CA LEU A 380 8.12 4.24 -2.70
C LEU A 380 7.95 4.82 -4.10
N GLY A 381 7.07 4.25 -4.93
CA GLY A 381 6.72 4.79 -6.25
C GLY A 381 6.06 6.17 -6.12
N ARG A 382 5.18 6.34 -5.13
CA ARG A 382 4.55 7.63 -4.86
C ARG A 382 5.53 8.67 -4.36
N TYR A 383 6.46 8.27 -3.49
CA TYR A 383 7.56 9.15 -3.07
C TYR A 383 8.45 9.57 -4.24
N SER A 384 8.78 8.65 -5.14
CA SER A 384 9.54 8.98 -6.36
C SER A 384 8.80 10.00 -7.25
N HIS A 385 7.47 9.83 -7.43
CA HIS A 385 6.64 10.83 -8.11
C HIS A 385 6.73 12.21 -7.43
N TYR A 386 6.63 12.24 -6.11
CA TYR A 386 6.75 13.47 -5.31
C TYR A 386 8.10 14.16 -5.53
N CYS A 387 9.21 13.41 -5.57
CA CYS A 387 10.53 13.96 -5.87
C CYS A 387 10.60 14.59 -7.27
N CYS A 388 10.04 13.93 -8.30
CA CYS A 388 9.99 14.46 -9.66
C CYS A 388 9.15 15.74 -9.75
N SER A 389 8.01 15.79 -9.07
CA SER A 389 7.13 16.96 -9.07
C SER A 389 7.79 18.17 -8.40
N ARG A 390 8.54 17.96 -7.32
CA ARG A 390 9.25 19.02 -6.59
C ARG A 390 10.40 19.64 -7.39
N SER A 391 11.17 18.83 -8.09
CA SER A 391 12.29 19.33 -8.93
C SER A 391 11.82 20.27 -10.04
N SER A 392 10.61 20.10 -10.55
CA SER A 392 10.02 20.98 -11.56
C SER A 392 9.66 22.36 -11.02
N TRP A 393 9.38 22.51 -9.73
CA TRP A 393 9.06 23.81 -9.09
C TRP A 393 10.31 24.66 -8.80
N GLN A 394 11.42 24.02 -8.48
CA GLN A 394 12.68 24.73 -8.19
C GLN A 394 13.40 25.24 -9.46
N GLY A 395 13.05 24.70 -10.64
CA GLY A 395 13.63 25.08 -11.92
C GLY A 395 13.02 26.34 -12.57
N HIS A 396 11.92 26.88 -12.05
CA HIS A 396 11.43 28.21 -12.46
C HIS A 396 11.90 29.25 -11.43
N PRO A 397 12.94 30.05 -11.75
CA PRO A 397 13.22 31.26 -10.97
C PRO A 397 11.93 32.09 -11.04
N SER A 398 11.42 32.49 -9.88
CA SER A 398 10.30 33.41 -9.78
C SER A 398 10.66 34.64 -10.62
N SER A 399 10.16 34.68 -11.86
CA SER A 399 10.23 35.87 -12.69
C SER A 399 9.48 36.98 -11.97
N ALA A 400 10.23 37.91 -11.45
CA ALA A 400 9.85 39.27 -11.12
C ALA A 400 8.56 39.40 -10.27
N ARG A 401 8.75 39.54 -8.96
CA ARG A 401 7.87 40.48 -8.24
C ARG A 401 7.99 41.81 -8.96
N PRO A 402 6.92 42.44 -9.46
CA PRO A 402 6.97 43.79 -9.89
C PRO A 402 7.45 44.64 -8.70
N GLN A 403 8.58 45.31 -8.84
CA GLN A 403 8.98 46.31 -7.87
C GLN A 403 7.85 47.33 -7.77
N PRO A 404 7.40 47.73 -6.57
CA PRO A 404 6.45 48.82 -6.45
C PRO A 404 7.09 50.04 -7.08
N GLY A 405 6.44 50.51 -8.17
CA GLY A 405 6.89 51.69 -8.93
C GLY A 405 7.05 52.88 -7.99
N ILE A 406 8.24 53.39 -7.94
CA ILE A 406 8.52 54.75 -7.42
C ILE A 406 7.81 55.72 -8.36
N MET A 407 6.70 56.31 -7.92
CA MET A 407 6.08 57.42 -8.62
C MET A 407 7.11 58.60 -8.64
N PRO A 408 7.43 59.15 -9.81
CA PRO A 408 8.17 60.39 -9.82
C PRO A 408 7.28 61.53 -9.32
N LEU A 409 7.69 62.19 -8.26
CA LEU A 409 7.18 63.51 -7.86
C LEU A 409 7.46 64.47 -9.01
N SER A 410 6.43 64.84 -9.78
CA SER A 410 6.47 65.98 -10.72
C SER A 410 6.24 67.26 -9.93
N ALA A 411 7.18 68.20 -10.11
CA ALA A 411 7.16 69.57 -9.65
C ALA A 411 6.03 70.39 -10.31
#